data_0ece3c22747458dc481fe948089c95c2
#
_entry.id   0ece3c22747458dc481fe948089c95c2
#
_cell.length_a   1.000
_cell.length_b   1.000
_cell.length_c   1.000
_cell.angle_alpha   90.00
_cell.angle_beta   90.00
_cell.angle_gamma   90.00
#
_symmetry.space_group_name_H-M   'P 1'
#
loop_
_entity.id
_entity.type
_entity.pdbx_description
1 polymer ?
#
loop_
_entity_poly.entity_id
_entity_poly.type
_entity_poly.pdbx_seq_one_letter_code
_entity_poly.pdbx_strand_id
1 'polypeptide(L)'
;MEYVLDGKRFDNLEEFYAEVGRVLVSGKLWDENFDALNDLLRGGFGLIPDEFRLIWRHAERSRERLGYTETVRQLTSQLRDCHPTMLIKTAWALRAALRGQGPTVFDWLVVLISEHPNVELLLVEGD
;
A
#
# COMPACT_ATOMS: atom_id res chain seq x y z
N MET A 1 2.54 -5.32 -20.40
CA MET A 1 2.79 -6.22 -19.27
C MET A 1 1.79 -5.97 -18.16
N GLU A 2 1.20 -7.01 -17.63
CA GLU A 2 0.21 -6.89 -16.57
C GLU A 2 0.62 -7.72 -15.36
N TYR A 3 0.38 -7.16 -14.17
CA TYR A 3 0.57 -7.87 -12.92
C TYR A 3 -0.74 -7.79 -12.13
N VAL A 4 -1.08 -8.86 -11.42
CA VAL A 4 -2.33 -8.95 -10.67
C VAL A 4 -2.02 -9.09 -9.18
N LEU A 5 -2.53 -8.13 -8.40
CA LEU A 5 -2.56 -8.24 -6.94
C LEU A 5 -3.91 -8.80 -6.54
N ASP A 6 -3.91 -9.86 -5.74
CA ASP A 6 -5.15 -10.50 -5.30
C ASP A 6 -5.52 -10.02 -3.91
N GLY A 7 -6.56 -9.19 -3.83
CA GLY A 7 -7.03 -8.64 -2.56
C GLY A 7 -7.52 -9.65 -1.55
N LYS A 8 -7.74 -10.90 -1.97
CA LYS A 8 -8.08 -11.97 -1.03
C LYS A 8 -6.88 -12.50 -0.25
N ARG A 9 -5.68 -12.16 -0.65
CA ARG A 9 -4.45 -12.71 -0.07
C ARG A 9 -3.89 -11.87 1.06
N PHE A 10 -4.45 -10.70 1.32
CA PHE A 10 -3.93 -9.83 2.38
C PHE A 10 -5.06 -9.14 3.15
N ASP A 11 -4.87 -9.04 4.46
CA ASP A 11 -5.81 -8.40 5.38
C ASP A 11 -5.21 -7.18 6.08
N ASN A 12 -3.91 -6.95 5.88
CA ASN A 12 -3.19 -5.84 6.50
C ASN A 12 -2.05 -5.39 5.60
N LEU A 13 -1.38 -4.30 5.98
CA LEU A 13 -0.33 -3.70 5.16
C LEU A 13 0.86 -4.62 4.97
N GLU A 14 1.28 -5.34 6.02
CA GLU A 14 2.40 -6.28 5.93
C GLU A 14 2.11 -7.39 4.93
N GLU A 15 0.89 -7.90 4.95
CA GLU A 15 0.48 -8.94 3.99
C GLU A 15 0.37 -8.38 2.57
N PHE A 16 -0.02 -7.11 2.43
CA PHE A 16 0.00 -6.43 1.13
C PHE A 16 1.43 -6.41 0.57
N TYR A 17 2.40 -6.05 1.39
CA TYR A 17 3.80 -6.07 0.96
C TYR A 17 4.24 -7.46 0.54
N ALA A 18 3.80 -8.50 1.26
CA ALA A 18 4.12 -9.88 0.89
C ALA A 18 3.53 -10.24 -0.47
N GLU A 19 2.31 -9.78 -0.77
CA GLU A 19 1.68 -10.01 -2.07
C GLU A 19 2.44 -9.28 -3.19
N VAL A 20 2.87 -8.05 -2.94
CA VAL A 20 3.70 -7.30 -3.90
C VAL A 20 5.00 -8.05 -4.16
N GLY A 21 5.62 -8.58 -3.12
CA GLY A 21 6.84 -9.37 -3.26
C GLY A 21 6.63 -10.60 -4.12
N ARG A 22 5.51 -11.30 -3.91
CA ARG A 22 5.18 -12.49 -4.70
C ARG A 22 4.99 -12.15 -6.18
N VAL A 23 4.32 -11.05 -6.45
CA VAL A 23 3.90 -10.70 -7.82
C VAL A 23 4.97 -9.91 -8.57
N LEU A 24 5.55 -8.89 -7.96
CA LEU A 24 6.47 -7.96 -8.63
C LEU A 24 7.94 -8.30 -8.42
N VAL A 25 8.28 -8.95 -7.31
CA VAL A 25 9.68 -9.24 -6.97
C VAL A 25 9.99 -10.73 -7.11
N SER A 26 9.03 -11.54 -7.54
CA SER A 26 9.15 -12.99 -7.77
C SER A 26 9.66 -13.73 -6.53
N GLY A 27 9.22 -13.30 -5.35
CA GLY A 27 9.58 -13.94 -4.10
C GLY A 27 10.98 -13.60 -3.58
N LYS A 28 11.68 -12.68 -4.22
CA LYS A 28 12.99 -12.24 -3.74
C LYS A 28 12.84 -11.32 -2.55
N LEU A 29 13.88 -11.20 -1.73
CA LEU A 29 13.88 -10.30 -0.60
C LEU A 29 13.87 -8.85 -1.05
N TRP A 30 13.06 -8.04 -0.40
CA TRP A 30 12.99 -6.61 -0.61
C TRP A 30 12.58 -5.94 0.71
N ASP A 31 12.86 -4.65 0.84
CA ASP A 31 12.47 -3.90 2.05
C ASP A 31 10.99 -3.57 1.97
N GLU A 32 10.20 -4.19 2.83
CA GLU A 32 8.75 -4.10 2.80
C GLU A 32 8.27 -2.82 3.49
N ASN A 33 8.39 -1.69 2.81
CA ASN A 33 7.94 -0.39 3.31
C ASN A 33 7.54 0.52 2.15
N PHE A 34 6.98 1.70 2.46
CA PHE A 34 6.54 2.66 1.45
C PHE A 34 7.65 3.15 0.53
N ASP A 35 8.82 3.44 1.10
CA ASP A 35 9.94 3.94 0.30
C ASP A 35 10.40 2.89 -0.71
N ALA A 36 10.52 1.63 -0.26
CA ALA A 36 10.89 0.53 -1.13
C ALA A 36 9.84 0.26 -2.19
N LEU A 37 8.56 0.35 -1.83
CA LEU A 37 7.46 0.20 -2.79
C LEU A 37 7.54 1.31 -3.85
N ASN A 38 7.76 2.54 -3.44
CA ASN A 38 7.90 3.67 -4.34
C ASN A 38 9.04 3.44 -5.33
N ASP A 39 10.19 2.97 -4.85
CA ASP A 39 11.35 2.67 -5.70
C ASP A 39 11.07 1.52 -6.66
N LEU A 40 10.39 0.48 -6.18
CA LEU A 40 10.00 -0.66 -7.01
C LEU A 40 9.11 -0.24 -8.16
N LEU A 41 8.14 0.64 -7.90
CA LEU A 41 7.20 1.12 -8.92
C LEU A 41 7.88 1.99 -9.97
N ARG A 42 9.02 2.56 -9.66
CA ARG A 42 9.85 3.29 -10.63
C ARG A 42 10.66 2.38 -11.53
N GLY A 43 10.61 1.07 -11.30
CA GLY A 43 11.43 0.11 -12.04
C GLY A 43 12.84 -0.02 -11.52
N GLY A 44 13.08 0.41 -10.27
CA GLY A 44 14.41 0.55 -9.69
C GLY A 44 15.20 -0.74 -9.53
N PHE A 45 14.55 -1.90 -9.54
CA PHE A 45 15.23 -3.17 -9.34
C PHE A 45 15.50 -3.93 -10.64
N GLY A 46 15.09 -3.37 -11.79
CA GLY A 46 15.28 -4.04 -13.07
C GLY A 46 14.50 -5.34 -13.25
N LEU A 47 13.55 -5.62 -12.35
CA LEU A 47 12.78 -6.86 -12.35
C LEU A 47 11.44 -6.72 -13.06
N ILE A 48 10.97 -5.49 -13.26
CA ILE A 48 9.71 -5.20 -13.92
C ILE A 48 9.94 -4.21 -15.07
N PRO A 49 9.05 -4.23 -16.08
CA PRO A 49 9.16 -3.28 -17.19
C PRO A 49 9.04 -1.82 -16.73
N ASP A 50 9.55 -0.90 -17.53
CA ASP A 50 9.44 0.53 -17.24
C ASP A 50 7.99 0.98 -17.19
N GLU A 51 7.13 0.38 -18.01
CA GLU A 51 5.70 0.66 -18.04
C GLU A 51 4.93 -0.64 -17.87
N PHE A 52 3.93 -0.65 -17.00
CA PHE A 52 3.13 -1.84 -16.78
C PHE A 52 1.76 -1.48 -16.21
N ARG A 53 0.85 -2.46 -16.30
CA ARG A 53 -0.50 -2.34 -15.73
C ARG A 53 -0.55 -3.19 -14.47
N LEU A 54 -1.07 -2.61 -13.40
CA LEU A 54 -1.26 -3.29 -12.13
C LEU A 54 -2.77 -3.44 -11.87
N ILE A 55 -3.22 -4.68 -11.86
CA ILE A 55 -4.64 -4.99 -11.65
C ILE A 55 -4.81 -5.44 -10.19
N TRP A 56 -5.58 -4.67 -9.43
CA TRP A 56 -5.86 -4.98 -8.03
C TRP A 56 -7.26 -5.59 -7.96
N ARG A 57 -7.33 -6.90 -7.80
CA ARG A 57 -8.59 -7.63 -7.73
C ARG A 57 -9.14 -7.62 -6.31
N HIS A 58 -10.46 -7.74 -6.20
CA HIS A 58 -11.17 -7.72 -4.92
C HIS A 58 -10.88 -6.43 -4.14
N ALA A 59 -10.95 -5.32 -4.85
CA ALA A 59 -10.61 -4.02 -4.28
C ALA A 59 -11.59 -3.60 -3.18
N GLU A 60 -12.87 -3.98 -3.26
CA GLU A 60 -13.85 -3.67 -2.21
C GLU A 60 -13.49 -4.36 -0.89
N ARG A 61 -12.99 -5.61 -0.96
CA ARG A 61 -12.51 -6.32 0.22
C ARG A 61 -11.28 -5.62 0.81
N SER A 62 -10.39 -5.18 -0.06
CA SER A 62 -9.20 -4.44 0.37
C SER A 62 -9.55 -3.11 1.03
N ARG A 63 -10.58 -2.41 0.54
CA ARG A 63 -11.05 -1.18 1.20
C ARG A 63 -11.47 -1.43 2.63
N GLU A 64 -12.16 -2.55 2.88
CA GLU A 64 -12.55 -2.93 4.23
C GLU A 64 -11.35 -3.32 5.09
N ARG A 65 -10.51 -4.22 4.58
CA ARG A 65 -9.39 -4.76 5.35
C ARG A 65 -8.30 -3.72 5.62
N LEU A 66 -8.09 -2.81 4.68
CA LEU A 66 -7.13 -1.72 4.82
C LEU A 66 -7.84 -0.41 5.20
N GLY A 67 -8.98 -0.52 5.86
CA GLY A 67 -9.78 0.61 6.32
C GLY A 67 -9.28 1.20 7.63
N TYR A 68 -10.19 1.81 8.38
CA TYR A 68 -9.81 2.58 9.57
C TYR A 68 -9.19 1.73 10.68
N THR A 69 -9.60 0.48 10.87
CA THR A 69 -9.00 -0.40 11.87
C THR A 69 -7.51 -0.59 11.58
N GLU A 70 -7.17 -0.92 10.34
CA GLU A 70 -5.77 -1.07 9.94
C GLU A 70 -5.03 0.26 9.97
N THR A 71 -5.70 1.35 9.58
CA THR A 71 -5.10 2.68 9.60
C THR A 71 -4.72 3.09 11.02
N VAL A 72 -5.60 2.85 12.00
CA VAL A 72 -5.30 3.11 13.40
C VAL A 72 -4.11 2.27 13.86
N ARG A 73 -4.07 0.99 13.47
CA ARG A 73 -2.97 0.10 13.84
C ARG A 73 -1.63 0.61 13.31
N GLN A 74 -1.61 1.02 12.03
CA GLN A 74 -0.38 1.53 11.42
C GLN A 74 0.06 2.85 12.04
N LEU A 75 -0.87 3.78 12.25
CA LEU A 75 -0.55 5.08 12.82
C LEU A 75 -0.11 4.98 14.28
N THR A 76 -0.68 4.05 15.05
CA THR A 76 -0.26 3.80 16.42
C THR A 76 1.20 3.32 16.44
N SER A 77 1.56 2.42 15.54
CA SER A 77 2.94 1.95 15.41
C SER A 77 3.88 3.08 15.00
N GLN A 78 3.47 3.87 14.01
CA GLN A 78 4.27 5.02 13.55
C GLN A 78 4.46 6.06 14.65
N LEU A 79 3.46 6.29 15.48
CA LEU A 79 3.54 7.26 16.56
C LEU A 79 4.63 6.88 17.58
N ARG A 80 4.81 5.58 17.84
CA ARG A 80 5.85 5.09 18.75
C ARG A 80 7.25 5.31 18.21
N ASP A 81 7.42 5.19 16.90
CA ASP A 81 8.73 5.10 16.26
C ASP A 81 9.07 6.29 15.39
N CYS A 82 8.18 7.29 15.26
CA CYS A 82 8.41 8.41 14.37
C CYS A 82 9.40 9.41 14.97
N HIS A 83 10.07 10.13 14.07
CA HIS A 83 10.94 11.23 14.46
C HIS A 83 10.09 12.31 15.17
N PRO A 84 10.64 13.01 16.20
CA PRO A 84 9.89 14.04 16.93
C PRO A 84 9.24 15.11 16.04
N THR A 85 9.84 15.43 14.89
CA THR A 85 9.27 16.42 13.96
C THR A 85 7.97 15.95 13.32
N MET A 86 7.71 14.62 13.32
CA MET A 86 6.52 14.03 12.74
C MET A 86 5.44 13.69 13.78
N LEU A 87 5.75 13.89 15.05
CA LEU A 87 4.89 13.43 16.16
C LEU A 87 3.50 14.06 16.09
N ILE A 88 3.42 15.38 15.93
CA ILE A 88 2.14 16.09 15.91
C ILE A 88 1.31 15.68 14.71
N LYS A 89 1.94 15.61 13.52
CA LYS A 89 1.25 15.22 12.29
C LYS A 89 0.68 13.81 12.41
N THR A 90 1.48 12.87 12.93
CA THR A 90 1.06 11.49 13.11
C THR A 90 -0.06 11.39 14.14
N ALA A 91 0.03 12.13 15.24
CA ALA A 91 -1.02 12.14 16.27
C ALA A 91 -2.35 12.68 15.73
N TRP A 92 -2.32 13.73 14.92
CA TRP A 92 -3.54 14.27 14.29
C TRP A 92 -4.15 13.26 13.32
N ALA A 93 -3.32 12.57 12.51
CA ALA A 93 -3.80 11.54 11.60
C ALA A 93 -4.45 10.38 12.37
N LEU A 94 -3.83 9.95 13.47
CA LEU A 94 -4.39 8.90 14.32
C LEU A 94 -5.73 9.31 14.91
N ARG A 95 -5.83 10.55 15.40
CA ARG A 95 -7.09 11.06 15.95
C ARG A 95 -8.19 11.04 14.89
N ALA A 96 -7.89 11.48 13.67
CA ALA A 96 -8.86 11.46 12.58
C ALA A 96 -9.30 10.04 12.27
N ALA A 97 -8.37 9.11 12.17
CA ALA A 97 -8.67 7.71 11.86
C ALA A 97 -9.54 7.06 12.94
N LEU A 98 -9.30 7.39 14.22
CA LEU A 98 -10.12 6.90 15.32
C LEU A 98 -11.57 7.39 15.22
N ARG A 99 -11.81 8.48 14.52
CA ARG A 99 -13.14 9.04 14.27
C ARG A 99 -13.72 8.60 12.92
N GLY A 100 -13.05 7.72 12.21
CA GLY A 100 -13.46 7.29 10.87
C GLY A 100 -13.33 8.41 9.84
N GLN A 101 -12.32 9.25 9.97
CA GLN A 101 -12.08 10.39 9.08
C GLN A 101 -10.67 10.35 8.51
N GLY A 102 -10.50 11.01 7.37
CA GLY A 102 -9.22 11.08 6.69
C GLY A 102 -8.93 9.85 5.85
N PRO A 103 -7.76 9.81 5.20
CA PRO A 103 -7.40 8.69 4.33
C PRO A 103 -7.08 7.42 5.13
N THR A 104 -7.41 6.28 4.53
CA THR A 104 -7.10 4.96 5.09
C THR A 104 -5.82 4.43 4.47
N VAL A 105 -5.33 3.30 4.98
CA VAL A 105 -4.18 2.60 4.37
C VAL A 105 -4.47 2.28 2.91
N PHE A 106 -5.70 1.85 2.59
CA PHE A 106 -6.09 1.62 1.20
C PHE A 106 -5.87 2.88 0.36
N ASP A 107 -6.32 4.03 0.86
CA ASP A 107 -6.14 5.31 0.15
C ASP A 107 -4.67 5.66 -0.02
N TRP A 108 -3.83 5.43 0.99
CA TRP A 108 -2.39 5.70 0.91
C TRP A 108 -1.76 4.92 -0.24
N LEU A 109 -2.13 3.64 -0.36
CA LEU A 109 -1.56 2.78 -1.40
C LEU A 109 -2.03 3.18 -2.79
N VAL A 110 -3.32 3.49 -2.93
CA VAL A 110 -3.88 3.94 -4.21
C VAL A 110 -3.21 5.23 -4.66
N VAL A 111 -3.06 6.19 -3.76
CA VAL A 111 -2.41 7.46 -4.08
C VAL A 111 -0.95 7.23 -4.47
N LEU A 112 -0.21 6.44 -3.69
CA LEU A 112 1.19 6.15 -3.97
C LEU A 112 1.37 5.53 -5.36
N ILE A 113 0.57 4.51 -5.67
CA ILE A 113 0.67 3.83 -6.98
C ILE A 113 0.27 4.79 -8.11
N SER A 114 -0.78 5.57 -7.88
CA SER A 114 -1.30 6.49 -8.90
C SER A 114 -0.37 7.67 -9.20
N GLU A 115 0.57 7.96 -8.32
CA GLU A 115 1.57 9.01 -8.55
C GLU A 115 2.63 8.60 -9.59
N HIS A 116 2.68 7.33 -9.95
CA HIS A 116 3.65 6.83 -10.94
C HIS A 116 3.01 6.81 -12.32
N PRO A 117 3.41 7.70 -13.25
CA PRO A 117 2.79 7.76 -14.58
C PRO A 117 3.07 6.53 -15.44
N ASN A 118 4.10 5.76 -15.09
CA ASN A 118 4.44 4.52 -15.78
C ASN A 118 3.61 3.32 -15.33
N VAL A 119 2.77 3.47 -14.32
CA VAL A 119 1.92 2.40 -13.80
C VAL A 119 0.46 2.75 -14.03
N GLU A 120 -0.25 1.87 -14.74
CA GLU A 120 -1.70 1.99 -14.89
C GLU A 120 -2.35 1.10 -13.82
N LEU A 121 -2.99 1.72 -12.84
CA LEU A 121 -3.66 0.99 -11.77
C LEU A 121 -5.14 0.78 -12.12
N LEU A 122 -5.57 -0.46 -12.09
CA LEU A 122 -6.98 -0.84 -12.26
C LEU A 122 -7.48 -1.49 -10.98
N LEU A 123 -8.52 -0.91 -10.39
CA LEU A 123 -9.20 -1.49 -9.22
C LEU A 123 -10.40 -2.28 -9.74
N VAL A 124 -10.40 -3.58 -9.49
CA VAL A 124 -11.44 -4.49 -9.98
C VAL A 124 -12.18 -5.09 -8.80
N GLU A 125 -13.51 -5.02 -8.86
CA GLU A 125 -14.40 -5.59 -7.84
C GLU A 125 -14.69 -7.05 -8.21
N GLY A 126 -14.28 -7.96 -7.33
CA GLY A 126 -14.49 -9.39 -7.57
C GLY A 126 -13.51 -9.98 -8.60
N ASP A 127 -13.94 -11.03 -9.24
CA ASP A 127 -13.11 -11.79 -10.19
C ASP A 127 -13.09 -11.19 -11.59
#